data_2fc6932906f84fcbd9753510d76bde61
#
_entry.id   2fc6932906f84fcbd9753510d76bde61
#
_cell.length_a   1.000
_cell.length_b   1.000
_cell.length_c   1.000
_cell.angle_alpha   90.00
_cell.angle_beta   90.00
_cell.angle_gamma   90.00
#
_symmetry.space_group_name_H-M   'P 1'
#
loop_
_entity.id
_entity.type
_entity.pdbx_description
1 polymer ?
#
loop_
_entity_poly.entity_id
_entity_poly.type
_entity_poly.pdbx_seq_one_letter_code
_entity_poly.pdbx_strand_id
1 'polypeptide(L)'
;MSSFDSERSTEYENDLVLDGEVNPIITQSISQILIDVIRNNQKIKVYANLLKKQKKLPFNAQYVPSISITNFLERIVQYTKVEEQTLISSLIFIDRLCNEGEIMLTEFNVHRIMFTAVLLSIKYNEDQIFNMEYYAQICGIKKEELKKLEFSFCTLVKFNFYIQQSEFERYQNYLYSGSLVNFKKEFYENEKHPSYLNNNNNIQLTVKTA
;
A
#
# COMPACT_ATOMS: atom_id res chain seq x y z
N MET A 1 -20.35 -29.50 43.87
CA MET A 1 -19.38 -28.43 43.90
C MET A 1 -18.41 -28.70 42.75
N SER A 2 -18.33 -27.97 41.72
CA SER A 2 -18.85 -26.68 41.26
C SER A 2 -18.71 -26.65 39.74
N SER A 3 -19.83 -26.52 39.08
CA SER A 3 -19.96 -26.25 37.62
C SER A 3 -20.14 -24.74 37.45
N PHE A 4 -19.05 -24.02 37.36
CA PHE A 4 -19.04 -22.60 36.98
C PHE A 4 -17.69 -22.33 36.34
N ASP A 5 -17.60 -22.24 35.03
CA ASP A 5 -16.56 -21.54 34.29
C ASP A 5 -16.52 -21.94 32.79
N SER A 6 -17.66 -22.27 32.16
CA SER A 6 -17.66 -22.55 30.70
C SER A 6 -18.60 -21.67 29.87
N GLU A 7 -19.19 -20.63 30.44
CA GLU A 7 -20.18 -19.79 29.72
C GLU A 7 -19.76 -18.35 29.47
N ARG A 8 -18.47 -17.99 29.61
CA ARG A 8 -18.03 -16.59 29.45
C ARG A 8 -17.17 -16.30 28.24
N SER A 9 -16.97 -17.27 27.37
CA SER A 9 -16.11 -17.10 26.19
C SER A 9 -16.84 -17.02 24.84
N THR A 10 -18.18 -17.04 24.82
CA THR A 10 -18.96 -17.08 23.59
C THR A 10 -19.80 -15.82 23.30
N GLU A 11 -19.79 -14.81 24.17
CA GLU A 11 -20.62 -13.60 23.99
C GLU A 11 -19.94 -12.41 23.32
N TYR A 12 -18.64 -12.48 23.03
CA TYR A 12 -17.95 -11.35 22.38
C TYR A 12 -17.73 -11.48 20.87
N GLU A 13 -18.22 -12.55 20.24
CA GLU A 13 -18.00 -12.78 18.79
C GLU A 13 -19.15 -12.30 17.89
N ASN A 14 -20.27 -11.82 18.42
CA ASN A 14 -21.46 -11.60 17.58
C ASN A 14 -21.95 -10.16 17.38
N ASP A 15 -21.28 -9.13 17.90
CA ASP A 15 -21.78 -7.74 17.76
C ASP A 15 -20.87 -6.78 16.97
N LEU A 16 -19.90 -7.28 16.21
CA LEU A 16 -19.15 -6.45 15.25
C LEU A 16 -19.68 -6.68 13.81
N VAL A 17 -20.94 -6.35 13.58
CA VAL A 17 -21.39 -6.03 12.22
C VAL A 17 -20.83 -4.64 11.89
N LEU A 18 -19.59 -4.61 11.42
CA LEU A 18 -19.06 -3.42 10.77
C LEU A 18 -19.75 -3.29 9.41
N ASP A 19 -20.76 -2.45 9.35
CA ASP A 19 -21.40 -1.96 8.13
C ASP A 19 -20.38 -1.15 7.31
N GLY A 20 -19.64 -1.82 6.46
CA GLY A 20 -18.65 -1.16 5.60
C GLY A 20 -17.95 -2.13 4.66
N GLU A 21 -18.71 -2.83 3.82
CA GLU A 21 -18.07 -3.56 2.73
C GLU A 21 -17.42 -2.57 1.76
N VAL A 22 -16.11 -2.71 1.59
CA VAL A 22 -15.36 -1.96 0.57
C VAL A 22 -15.93 -2.27 -0.80
N ASN A 23 -16.26 -1.23 -1.56
CA ASN A 23 -16.76 -1.40 -2.92
C ASN A 23 -15.73 -2.19 -3.76
N PRO A 24 -16.10 -3.32 -4.37
CA PRO A 24 -15.19 -4.12 -5.19
C PRO A 24 -14.49 -3.33 -6.31
N ILE A 25 -15.13 -2.27 -6.81
CA ILE A 25 -14.55 -1.39 -7.82
C ILE A 25 -13.27 -0.73 -7.27
N ILE A 26 -13.26 -0.30 -6.02
CA ILE A 26 -12.08 0.33 -5.38
C ILE A 26 -10.93 -0.65 -5.29
N THR A 27 -11.18 -1.87 -4.81
CA THR A 27 -10.16 -2.92 -4.72
C THR A 27 -9.58 -3.27 -6.09
N GLN A 28 -10.43 -3.41 -7.11
CA GLN A 28 -10.01 -3.67 -8.48
C GLN A 28 -9.20 -2.51 -9.06
N SER A 29 -9.66 -1.27 -8.87
CA SER A 29 -8.98 -0.07 -9.37
C SER A 29 -7.59 0.09 -8.74
N ILE A 30 -7.47 -0.05 -7.42
CA ILE A 30 -6.16 0.00 -6.74
C ILE A 30 -5.23 -1.09 -7.26
N SER A 31 -5.70 -2.33 -7.35
CA SER A 31 -4.90 -3.44 -7.87
C SER A 31 -4.40 -3.16 -9.29
N GLN A 32 -5.28 -2.67 -10.16
CA GLN A 32 -4.92 -2.37 -11.54
C GLN A 32 -3.91 -1.22 -11.66
N ILE A 33 -4.04 -0.18 -10.83
CA ILE A 33 -3.07 0.92 -10.75
C ILE A 33 -1.69 0.37 -10.41
N LEU A 34 -1.58 -0.46 -9.36
CA LEU A 34 -0.30 -1.02 -8.92
C LEU A 34 0.33 -1.92 -9.98
N ILE A 35 -0.48 -2.76 -10.65
CA ILE A 35 -0.03 -3.61 -11.76
C ILE A 35 0.52 -2.76 -12.92
N ASP A 36 -0.18 -1.71 -13.28
CA ASP A 36 0.21 -0.83 -14.39
C ASP A 36 1.47 -0.04 -14.07
N VAL A 37 1.61 0.44 -12.82
CA VAL A 37 2.84 1.12 -12.36
C VAL A 37 4.03 0.18 -12.48
N ILE A 38 3.92 -1.06 -11.99
CA ILE A 38 5.00 -2.06 -12.09
C ILE A 38 5.34 -2.35 -13.55
N ARG A 39 4.33 -2.58 -14.38
CA ARG A 39 4.52 -2.84 -15.82
C ARG A 39 5.23 -1.69 -16.53
N ASN A 40 4.93 -0.45 -16.16
CA ASN A 40 5.59 0.72 -16.71
C ASN A 40 7.03 0.86 -16.20
N ASN A 41 7.25 0.60 -14.90
CA ASN A 41 8.59 0.61 -14.31
C ASN A 41 9.52 -0.40 -14.99
N GLN A 42 9.03 -1.59 -15.34
CA GLN A 42 9.80 -2.63 -16.04
C GLN A 42 10.31 -2.19 -17.43
N LYS A 43 9.65 -1.23 -18.07
CA LYS A 43 10.07 -0.68 -19.37
C LYS A 43 11.20 0.33 -19.29
N ILE A 44 11.54 0.81 -18.10
CA ILE A 44 12.57 1.84 -17.91
C ILE A 44 13.97 1.24 -18.17
N LYS A 45 14.77 1.89 -19.03
CA LYS A 45 16.11 1.41 -19.42
C LYS A 45 17.05 1.09 -18.23
N VAL A 46 16.90 1.82 -17.13
CA VAL A 46 17.71 1.66 -15.92
C VAL A 46 17.09 0.75 -14.87
N TYR A 47 15.97 0.08 -15.18
CA TYR A 47 15.22 -0.77 -14.25
C TYR A 47 16.11 -1.77 -13.47
N ALA A 48 16.97 -2.49 -14.18
CA ALA A 48 17.86 -3.47 -13.56
C ALA A 48 18.84 -2.86 -12.55
N ASN A 49 19.29 -1.62 -12.78
CA ASN A 49 20.18 -0.90 -11.86
C ASN A 49 19.41 -0.43 -10.61
N LEU A 50 18.19 0.06 -10.80
CA LEU A 50 17.31 0.47 -9.70
C LEU A 50 16.94 -0.73 -8.82
N LEU A 51 16.62 -1.89 -9.40
CA LEU A 51 16.41 -3.13 -8.66
C LEU A 51 17.61 -3.49 -7.78
N LYS A 52 18.84 -3.40 -8.32
CA LYS A 52 20.06 -3.67 -7.54
C LYS A 52 20.23 -2.69 -6.38
N LYS A 53 19.98 -1.39 -6.62
CA LYS A 53 20.05 -0.33 -5.58
C LYS A 53 19.04 -0.59 -4.47
N GLN A 54 17.81 -0.97 -4.82
CA GLN A 54 16.72 -1.19 -3.88
C GLN A 54 16.77 -2.54 -3.15
N LYS A 55 17.58 -3.50 -3.63
CA LYS A 55 17.66 -4.85 -3.04
C LYS A 55 17.93 -4.87 -1.53
N LYS A 56 18.56 -3.83 -1.00
CA LYS A 56 18.86 -3.69 0.44
C LYS A 56 17.69 -3.15 1.26
N LEU A 57 16.64 -2.65 0.62
CA LEU A 57 15.48 -2.11 1.34
C LEU A 57 14.66 -3.28 1.93
N PRO A 58 14.05 -3.07 3.11
CA PRO A 58 13.33 -4.14 3.82
C PRO A 58 12.08 -4.62 3.07
N PHE A 59 11.55 -3.81 2.14
CA PHE A 59 10.35 -4.15 1.38
C PHE A 59 10.59 -5.23 0.31
N ASN A 60 11.83 -5.47 -0.12
CA ASN A 60 12.09 -6.45 -1.17
C ASN A 60 11.99 -7.88 -0.62
N ALA A 61 11.12 -8.68 -1.22
CA ALA A 61 11.05 -10.10 -1.00
C ALA A 61 12.22 -10.80 -1.72
N GLN A 62 12.61 -11.95 -1.22
CA GLN A 62 13.65 -12.78 -1.85
C GLN A 62 13.16 -13.36 -3.18
N TYR A 63 11.86 -13.67 -3.26
CA TYR A 63 11.18 -14.21 -4.44
C TYR A 63 9.90 -13.44 -4.69
N VAL A 64 9.45 -13.41 -5.93
CA VAL A 64 8.14 -12.85 -6.28
C VAL A 64 7.06 -13.73 -5.64
N PRO A 65 6.13 -13.13 -4.84
CA PRO A 65 5.05 -13.90 -4.26
C PRO A 65 4.17 -14.57 -5.33
N SER A 66 3.71 -15.79 -5.06
CA SER A 66 2.84 -16.54 -5.98
C SER A 66 1.40 -16.00 -6.02
N ILE A 67 0.96 -15.28 -4.99
CA ILE A 67 -0.36 -14.65 -4.94
C ILE A 67 -0.36 -13.39 -5.82
N SER A 68 -1.42 -13.20 -6.61
CA SER A 68 -1.59 -11.98 -7.40
C SER A 68 -1.80 -10.75 -6.50
N ILE A 69 -1.49 -9.56 -7.03
CA ILE A 69 -1.73 -8.29 -6.31
C ILE A 69 -3.21 -8.16 -5.95
N THR A 70 -4.12 -8.49 -6.87
CA THR A 70 -5.57 -8.43 -6.65
C THR A 70 -6.00 -9.36 -5.52
N ASN A 71 -5.67 -10.65 -5.61
CA ASN A 71 -6.06 -11.62 -4.58
C ASN A 71 -5.45 -11.30 -3.21
N PHE A 72 -4.25 -10.71 -3.20
CA PHE A 72 -3.63 -10.29 -1.95
C PHE A 72 -4.33 -9.07 -1.34
N LEU A 73 -4.75 -8.10 -2.14
CA LEU A 73 -5.53 -6.96 -1.68
C LEU A 73 -6.92 -7.39 -1.19
N GLU A 74 -7.60 -8.28 -1.92
CA GLU A 74 -8.87 -8.88 -1.48
C GLU A 74 -8.72 -9.59 -0.14
N ARG A 75 -7.64 -10.37 0.03
CA ARG A 75 -7.31 -11.00 1.31
C ARG A 75 -7.13 -9.96 2.42
N ILE A 76 -6.40 -8.89 2.17
CA ILE A 76 -6.23 -7.80 3.15
C ILE A 76 -7.60 -7.26 3.56
N VAL A 77 -8.43 -6.84 2.61
CA VAL A 77 -9.76 -6.27 2.87
C VAL A 77 -10.63 -7.25 3.66
N GLN A 78 -10.65 -8.52 3.26
CA GLN A 78 -11.43 -9.56 3.91
C GLN A 78 -11.08 -9.76 5.39
N TYR A 79 -9.79 -9.79 5.71
CA TYR A 79 -9.32 -10.13 7.06
C TYR A 79 -9.07 -8.92 7.96
N THR A 80 -8.76 -7.75 7.41
CA THR A 80 -8.58 -6.55 8.23
C THR A 80 -9.88 -5.80 8.47
N LYS A 81 -10.91 -6.03 7.63
CA LYS A 81 -12.17 -5.28 7.66
C LYS A 81 -11.95 -3.77 7.52
N VAL A 82 -10.90 -3.41 6.78
CA VAL A 82 -10.52 -2.02 6.55
C VAL A 82 -11.66 -1.23 5.89
N GLU A 83 -11.88 -0.01 6.33
CA GLU A 83 -12.85 0.89 5.73
C GLU A 83 -12.39 1.37 4.35
N GLU A 84 -13.34 1.68 3.47
CA GLU A 84 -13.04 2.14 2.11
C GLU A 84 -12.16 3.40 2.09
N GLN A 85 -12.47 4.37 2.95
CA GLN A 85 -11.71 5.62 3.05
C GLN A 85 -10.26 5.36 3.51
N THR A 86 -10.07 4.42 4.42
CA THR A 86 -8.76 3.99 4.88
C THR A 86 -7.99 3.28 3.78
N LEU A 87 -8.68 2.46 2.97
CA LEU A 87 -8.06 1.80 1.83
C LEU A 87 -7.63 2.80 0.73
N ILE A 88 -8.45 3.82 0.46
CA ILE A 88 -8.08 4.92 -0.46
C ILE A 88 -6.86 5.67 0.07
N SER A 89 -6.83 5.98 1.37
CA SER A 89 -5.69 6.64 2.03
C SER A 89 -4.40 5.84 1.87
N SER A 90 -4.49 4.50 1.89
CA SER A 90 -3.32 3.64 1.70
C SER A 90 -2.67 3.82 0.33
N LEU A 91 -3.46 4.06 -0.73
CA LEU A 91 -2.92 4.34 -2.06
C LEU A 91 -2.15 5.67 -2.09
N ILE A 92 -2.65 6.70 -1.39
CA ILE A 92 -1.95 7.98 -1.24
C ILE A 92 -0.62 7.78 -0.52
N PHE A 93 -0.59 6.95 0.52
CA PHE A 93 0.66 6.65 1.24
C PHE A 93 1.66 5.88 0.38
N ILE A 94 1.20 4.94 -0.47
CA ILE A 94 2.07 4.26 -1.45
C ILE A 94 2.69 5.27 -2.40
N ASP A 95 1.90 6.21 -2.89
CA ASP A 95 2.37 7.24 -3.79
C ASP A 95 3.44 8.13 -3.13
N ARG A 96 3.18 8.60 -1.90
CA ARG A 96 4.17 9.34 -1.12
C ARG A 96 5.45 8.54 -0.90
N LEU A 97 5.36 7.24 -0.61
CA LEU A 97 6.53 6.39 -0.47
C LEU A 97 7.34 6.32 -1.77
N CYS A 98 6.67 6.24 -2.91
CA CYS A 98 7.34 6.23 -4.21
C CYS A 98 8.04 7.55 -4.51
N ASN A 99 7.41 8.67 -4.16
CA ASN A 99 7.92 10.02 -4.46
C ASN A 99 8.95 10.48 -3.44
N GLU A 100 8.59 10.53 -2.16
CA GLU A 100 9.47 11.05 -1.10
C GLU A 100 10.55 10.04 -0.69
N GLY A 101 10.21 8.75 -0.70
CA GLY A 101 11.11 7.65 -0.39
C GLY A 101 11.99 7.22 -1.55
N GLU A 102 11.78 7.79 -2.76
CA GLU A 102 12.48 7.40 -3.99
C GLU A 102 12.41 5.87 -4.25
N ILE A 103 11.28 5.26 -3.94
CA ILE A 103 11.07 3.82 -4.10
C ILE A 103 10.32 3.54 -5.40
N MET A 104 10.91 2.70 -6.23
CA MET A 104 10.26 2.16 -7.40
C MET A 104 9.48 0.89 -7.05
N LEU A 105 8.17 0.87 -7.35
CA LEU A 105 7.36 -0.33 -7.20
C LEU A 105 7.79 -1.42 -8.19
N THR A 106 7.92 -2.63 -7.67
CA THR A 106 8.32 -3.80 -8.43
C THR A 106 7.53 -5.03 -7.95
N GLU A 107 7.57 -6.11 -8.72
CA GLU A 107 6.99 -7.40 -8.32
C GLU A 107 7.57 -7.97 -7.01
N PHE A 108 8.78 -7.54 -6.63
CA PHE A 108 9.45 -8.01 -5.42
C PHE A 108 9.04 -7.27 -4.15
N ASN A 109 8.47 -6.05 -4.26
CA ASN A 109 8.20 -5.22 -3.09
C ASN A 109 6.74 -4.78 -2.94
N VAL A 110 5.94 -4.85 -4.00
CA VAL A 110 4.55 -4.31 -4.00
C VAL A 110 3.68 -4.91 -2.89
N HIS A 111 3.74 -6.22 -2.65
CA HIS A 111 2.91 -6.87 -1.64
C HIS A 111 3.22 -6.34 -0.23
N ARG A 112 4.50 -6.22 0.10
CA ARG A 112 4.95 -5.71 1.40
C ARG A 112 4.64 -4.23 1.57
N ILE A 113 4.87 -3.42 0.53
CA ILE A 113 4.54 -1.98 0.53
C ILE A 113 3.04 -1.78 0.68
N MET A 114 2.22 -2.47 -0.12
CA MET A 114 0.77 -2.38 -0.08
C MET A 114 0.23 -2.75 1.31
N PHE A 115 0.66 -3.89 1.87
CA PHE A 115 0.22 -4.29 3.20
C PHE A 115 0.63 -3.28 4.28
N THR A 116 1.87 -2.79 4.22
CA THR A 116 2.37 -1.81 5.20
C THR A 116 1.61 -0.49 5.09
N ALA A 117 1.30 -0.04 3.88
CA ALA A 117 0.50 1.17 3.66
C ALA A 117 -0.92 1.02 4.23
N VAL A 118 -1.59 -0.12 3.99
CA VAL A 118 -2.92 -0.39 4.58
C VAL A 118 -2.84 -0.43 6.10
N LEU A 119 -1.86 -1.13 6.67
CA LEU A 119 -1.67 -1.18 8.13
C LEU A 119 -1.47 0.22 8.74
N LEU A 120 -0.67 1.07 8.11
CA LEU A 120 -0.44 2.44 8.57
C LEU A 120 -1.71 3.29 8.43
N SER A 121 -2.47 3.10 7.36
CA SER A 121 -3.74 3.79 7.15
C SER A 121 -4.78 3.39 8.21
N ILE A 122 -4.89 2.09 8.54
CA ILE A 122 -5.74 1.60 9.62
C ILE A 122 -5.34 2.27 10.93
N LYS A 123 -4.06 2.24 11.30
CA LYS A 123 -3.58 2.85 12.54
C LYS A 123 -3.76 4.36 12.61
N TYR A 124 -3.85 5.03 11.48
CA TYR A 124 -4.02 6.48 11.40
C TYR A 124 -5.48 6.92 11.39
N ASN A 125 -6.37 6.15 10.75
CA ASN A 125 -7.75 6.55 10.49
C ASN A 125 -8.79 5.80 11.34
N GLU A 126 -8.50 4.57 11.81
CA GLU A 126 -9.49 3.71 12.46
C GLU A 126 -9.28 3.63 13.97
N ASP A 127 -10.38 3.63 14.71
CA ASP A 127 -10.37 3.54 16.18
C ASP A 127 -10.14 2.10 16.65
N GLN A 128 -10.57 1.12 15.87
CA GLN A 128 -10.47 -0.30 16.18
C GLN A 128 -9.36 -0.96 15.37
N ILE A 129 -8.34 -1.44 16.05
CA ILE A 129 -7.18 -2.09 15.43
C ILE A 129 -6.93 -3.47 16.05
N PHE A 130 -6.58 -4.44 15.20
CA PHE A 130 -6.11 -5.73 15.66
C PHE A 130 -4.67 -5.66 16.20
N ASN A 131 -4.24 -6.72 16.88
CA ASN A 131 -2.86 -6.79 17.33
C ASN A 131 -1.89 -7.08 16.17
N MET A 132 -0.61 -6.79 16.38
CA MET A 132 0.43 -6.94 15.35
C MET A 132 0.68 -8.38 14.91
N GLU A 133 0.41 -9.37 15.76
CA GLU A 133 0.48 -10.79 15.40
C GLU A 133 -0.54 -11.14 14.33
N TYR A 134 -1.76 -10.65 14.49
CA TYR A 134 -2.84 -10.88 13.53
C TYR A 134 -2.50 -10.29 12.16
N TYR A 135 -2.05 -9.03 12.14
CA TYR A 135 -1.63 -8.39 10.89
C TYR A 135 -0.45 -9.12 10.23
N ALA A 136 0.52 -9.59 11.01
CA ALA A 136 1.65 -10.35 10.51
C ALA A 136 1.22 -11.68 9.85
N GLN A 137 0.22 -12.36 10.42
CA GLN A 137 -0.37 -13.57 9.85
C GLN A 137 -1.06 -13.28 8.51
N ILE A 138 -1.82 -12.19 8.40
CA ILE A 138 -2.47 -11.79 7.14
C ILE A 138 -1.40 -11.54 6.06
N CYS A 139 -0.34 -10.83 6.41
CA CYS A 139 0.77 -10.52 5.50
C CYS A 139 1.62 -11.77 5.16
N GLY A 140 1.59 -12.81 6.00
CA GLY A 140 2.41 -14.01 5.85
C GLY A 140 3.89 -13.81 6.22
N ILE A 141 4.19 -12.89 7.15
CA ILE A 141 5.54 -12.59 7.63
C ILE A 141 5.59 -12.61 9.17
N LYS A 142 6.79 -12.55 9.72
CA LYS A 142 6.96 -12.45 11.17
C LYS A 142 6.61 -11.05 11.68
N LYS A 143 6.09 -10.96 12.92
CA LYS A 143 5.77 -9.69 13.58
C LYS A 143 6.95 -8.70 13.59
N GLU A 144 8.15 -9.21 13.88
CA GLU A 144 9.36 -8.39 13.94
C GLU A 144 9.73 -7.83 12.55
N GLU A 145 9.46 -8.59 11.51
CA GLU A 145 9.62 -8.14 10.13
C GLU A 145 8.60 -7.06 9.79
N LEU A 146 7.32 -7.27 10.14
CA LEU A 146 6.27 -6.27 9.92
C LEU A 146 6.57 -4.94 10.62
N LYS A 147 7.05 -4.97 11.87
CA LYS A 147 7.48 -3.76 12.60
C LYS A 147 8.61 -3.02 11.89
N LYS A 148 9.56 -3.75 11.29
CA LYS A 148 10.65 -3.14 10.51
C LYS A 148 10.13 -2.47 9.23
N LEU A 149 9.17 -3.11 8.54
CA LEU A 149 8.52 -2.52 7.37
C LEU A 149 7.78 -1.23 7.74
N GLU A 150 6.98 -1.28 8.80
CA GLU A 150 6.25 -0.13 9.33
C GLU A 150 7.18 1.04 9.66
N PHE A 151 8.22 0.79 10.45
CA PHE A 151 9.19 1.82 10.82
C PHE A 151 9.92 2.41 9.60
N SER A 152 10.32 1.55 8.65
CA SER A 152 10.99 1.99 7.44
C SER A 152 10.07 2.83 6.56
N PHE A 153 8.80 2.45 6.45
CA PHE A 153 7.80 3.23 5.71
C PHE A 153 7.63 4.61 6.32
N CYS A 154 7.36 4.69 7.64
CA CYS A 154 7.21 5.96 8.35
C CYS A 154 8.41 6.89 8.15
N THR A 155 9.62 6.33 8.25
CA THR A 155 10.87 7.11 8.09
C THR A 155 11.01 7.66 6.67
N LEU A 156 10.71 6.85 5.65
CA LEU A 156 10.85 7.23 4.24
C LEU A 156 9.85 8.30 3.82
N VAL A 157 8.61 8.23 4.32
CA VAL A 157 7.60 9.28 4.10
C VAL A 157 7.72 10.43 5.11
N LYS A 158 8.78 10.45 5.93
CA LYS A 158 9.05 11.50 6.94
C LYS A 158 7.88 11.74 7.89
N PHE A 159 7.14 10.67 8.23
CA PHE A 159 5.92 10.72 9.05
C PHE A 159 4.82 11.63 8.49
N ASN A 160 4.84 11.93 7.21
CA ASN A 160 3.84 12.75 6.53
C ASN A 160 2.60 11.91 6.19
N PHE A 161 1.66 11.77 7.13
CA PHE A 161 0.40 11.02 6.98
C PHE A 161 -0.83 11.92 6.84
N TYR A 162 -0.69 13.23 7.02
CA TYR A 162 -1.80 14.15 6.83
C TYR A 162 -2.22 14.21 5.36
N ILE A 163 -3.49 13.95 5.08
CA ILE A 163 -4.09 14.02 3.74
C ILE A 163 -5.03 15.21 3.72
N GLN A 164 -4.84 16.12 2.77
CA GLN A 164 -5.78 17.21 2.54
C GLN A 164 -7.05 16.67 1.90
N GLN A 165 -8.20 17.27 2.24
CA GLN A 165 -9.49 16.88 1.70
C GLN A 165 -9.51 16.86 0.17
N SER A 166 -8.98 17.88 -0.47
CA SER A 166 -8.89 17.97 -1.94
C SER A 166 -8.01 16.87 -2.57
N GLU A 167 -6.96 16.47 -1.88
CA GLU A 167 -6.10 15.35 -2.30
C GLU A 167 -6.88 14.03 -2.22
N PHE A 168 -7.57 13.79 -1.09
CA PHE A 168 -8.39 12.60 -0.89
C PHE A 168 -9.49 12.49 -1.96
N GLU A 169 -10.27 13.55 -2.17
CA GLU A 169 -11.36 13.59 -3.15
C GLU A 169 -10.86 13.31 -4.57
N ARG A 170 -9.67 13.80 -4.93
CA ARG A 170 -9.05 13.52 -6.21
C ARG A 170 -8.80 12.02 -6.39
N TYR A 171 -8.18 11.34 -5.42
CA TYR A 171 -7.95 9.89 -5.48
C TYR A 171 -9.25 9.10 -5.50
N GLN A 172 -10.22 9.46 -4.69
CA GLN A 172 -11.53 8.84 -4.64
C GLN A 172 -12.23 8.92 -6.00
N ASN A 173 -12.30 10.11 -6.61
CA ASN A 173 -12.91 10.31 -7.93
C ASN A 173 -12.23 9.47 -9.01
N TYR A 174 -10.91 9.34 -8.99
CA TYR A 174 -10.19 8.48 -9.92
C TYR A 174 -10.54 7.01 -9.77
N LEU A 175 -10.60 6.52 -8.55
CA LEU A 175 -10.89 5.12 -8.27
C LEU A 175 -12.31 4.75 -8.71
N TYR A 176 -13.27 5.65 -8.50
CA TYR A 176 -14.65 5.44 -8.93
C TYR A 176 -14.88 5.62 -10.44
N SER A 177 -14.16 6.53 -11.08
CA SER A 177 -14.34 6.75 -12.52
C SER A 177 -13.83 5.61 -13.39
N GLY A 178 -13.03 4.71 -12.85
CA GLY A 178 -12.37 3.64 -13.60
C GLY A 178 -11.44 4.15 -14.70
N SER A 179 -11.25 5.47 -14.80
CA SER A 179 -10.49 6.11 -15.87
C SER A 179 -9.01 6.18 -15.53
N LEU A 180 -8.35 5.02 -15.57
CA LEU A 180 -6.89 4.91 -15.44
C LEU A 180 -6.11 5.81 -16.43
N VAL A 181 -6.71 6.19 -17.55
CA VAL A 181 -6.10 7.06 -18.55
C VAL A 181 -5.96 8.48 -18.02
N ASN A 182 -6.99 9.00 -17.35
CA ASN A 182 -6.95 10.35 -16.78
C ASN A 182 -6.06 10.42 -15.52
N PHE A 183 -6.06 9.39 -14.68
CA PHE A 183 -5.15 9.27 -13.55
C PHE A 183 -3.68 9.40 -13.99
N LYS A 184 -3.29 8.68 -15.04
CA LYS A 184 -1.92 8.75 -15.58
C LYS A 184 -1.56 10.15 -16.06
N LYS A 185 -2.46 10.82 -16.75
CA LYS A 185 -2.20 12.11 -17.36
C LYS A 185 -2.05 13.22 -16.31
N GLU A 186 -3.01 13.34 -15.39
CA GLU A 186 -2.96 14.38 -14.36
C GLU A 186 -1.94 14.12 -13.26
N PHE A 187 -1.78 12.84 -12.89
CA PHE A 187 -0.85 12.43 -11.85
C PHE A 187 0.61 12.62 -12.25
N TYR A 188 0.94 12.37 -13.51
CA TYR A 188 2.31 12.49 -14.04
C TYR A 188 2.62 13.82 -14.70
N GLU A 189 1.62 14.61 -15.12
CA GLU A 189 1.84 15.90 -15.79
C GLU A 189 1.75 17.10 -14.81
N ASN A 190 0.95 17.04 -13.76
CA ASN A 190 0.67 18.18 -12.85
C ASN A 190 1.52 18.23 -11.59
N GLU A 191 2.11 17.15 -11.16
CA GLU A 191 3.06 17.16 -10.05
C GLU A 191 4.46 16.84 -10.59
N LYS A 192 5.49 17.49 -10.06
CA LYS A 192 6.89 17.21 -10.37
C LYS A 192 7.27 15.82 -9.85
N HIS A 193 6.64 14.79 -10.42
CA HIS A 193 7.03 13.42 -10.16
C HIS A 193 8.49 13.21 -10.56
N PRO A 194 9.28 12.48 -9.76
CA PRO A 194 10.63 12.12 -10.16
C PRO A 194 10.58 11.48 -11.54
N SER A 195 11.40 11.99 -12.44
CA SER A 195 11.37 11.85 -13.89
C SER A 195 11.62 10.45 -14.47
N TYR A 196 11.44 9.36 -13.72
CA TYR A 196 11.60 8.02 -14.28
C TYR A 196 10.38 7.51 -15.07
N LEU A 197 9.29 8.32 -15.17
CA LEU A 197 8.11 7.96 -15.95
C LEU A 197 7.93 8.77 -17.24
N ASN A 198 8.74 9.81 -17.48
CA ASN A 198 8.73 10.53 -18.74
C ASN A 198 9.63 9.82 -19.77
N ASN A 199 9.06 8.85 -20.46
CA ASN A 199 9.66 8.30 -21.68
C ASN A 199 9.43 9.26 -22.85
N ASN A 200 10.20 10.32 -22.93
CA ASN A 200 10.71 10.88 -24.18
C ASN A 200 11.72 11.96 -23.84
N ASN A 201 12.99 11.65 -24.13
CA ASN A 201 14.15 12.53 -24.17
C ASN A 201 14.76 13.02 -22.83
N ASN A 202 15.97 12.49 -22.57
CA ASN A 202 16.99 13.00 -21.66
C ASN A 202 16.71 12.97 -20.15
N ILE A 203 16.88 11.77 -19.57
CA ILE A 203 17.10 11.65 -18.13
C ILE A 203 18.52 12.07 -17.82
N GLN A 204 18.71 13.33 -17.45
CA GLN A 204 19.89 13.74 -16.68
C GLN A 204 19.63 13.39 -15.21
N LEU A 205 20.18 12.27 -14.77
CA LEU A 205 20.33 11.94 -13.35
C LEU A 205 21.32 12.97 -12.76
N THR A 206 20.81 13.99 -12.08
CA THR A 206 21.65 14.78 -11.18
C THR A 206 21.99 13.92 -9.97
N VAL A 207 23.07 13.16 -10.09
CA VAL A 207 23.79 12.58 -8.96
C VAL A 207 24.39 13.77 -8.20
N LYS A 208 23.78 14.17 -7.09
CA LYS A 208 24.46 15.00 -6.12
C LYS A 208 25.52 14.14 -5.47
N THR A 209 26.75 14.29 -5.95
CA THR A 209 27.95 13.89 -5.23
C THR A 209 28.16 14.86 -4.06
N ALA A 210 28.14 14.35 -2.88
CA ALA A 210 28.82 14.93 -1.70
C ALA A 210 29.48 13.79 -0.96
#